data_e6776c2e10cf62448c87942e2c611ebc
#
_entry.id   e6776c2e10cf62448c87942e2c611ebc
#
_cell.length_a   1.000
_cell.length_b   1.000
_cell.length_c   1.000
_cell.angle_alpha   90.00
_cell.angle_beta   90.00
_cell.angle_gamma   90.00
#
_symmetry.space_group_name_H-M   'P 1'
#
loop_
_entity.id
_entity.type
_entity.pdbx_description
1 polymer ?
#
loop_
_entity_poly.entity_id
_entity_poly.type
_entity_poly.pdbx_seq_one_letter_code
_entity_poly.pdbx_strand_id
1 'polypeptide(L)'
;MRLISWNVNSLRAREPLLEKLVLTEKPDILCLQELKILDKDYVESFFNKFSLKTLSETQKSYNGVSISCKEDINLKEIPLKKLNLIQARNNTIILEDLKLVIINCYFPNGNPIDSEKFINKIEWMKTLFKEIKSLKDDYEILLLSLIHI
;
A
#
# COMPACT_ATOMS: atom_id res chain seq x y z
N MET A 1 -0.80 -8.29 -17.12
CA MET A 1 -0.36 -7.44 -15.99
C MET A 1 0.04 -8.33 -14.83
N ARG A 2 1.24 -8.12 -14.26
CA ARG A 2 1.76 -8.84 -13.09
C ARG A 2 1.77 -7.90 -11.89
N LEU A 3 0.99 -8.24 -10.86
CA LEU A 3 0.96 -7.52 -9.59
C LEU A 3 1.58 -8.39 -8.50
N ILE A 4 2.46 -7.78 -7.69
CA ILE A 4 3.07 -8.42 -6.52
C ILE A 4 2.72 -7.61 -5.28
N SER A 5 2.33 -8.29 -4.20
CA SER A 5 2.12 -7.69 -2.88
C SER A 5 3.03 -8.38 -1.85
N TRP A 6 3.76 -7.58 -1.06
CA TRP A 6 4.70 -8.09 -0.06
C TRP A 6 4.81 -7.19 1.17
N ASN A 7 4.60 -7.78 2.35
CA ASN A 7 4.98 -7.15 3.61
C ASN A 7 6.49 -7.29 3.82
N VAL A 8 7.23 -6.21 3.62
CA VAL A 8 8.71 -6.23 3.64
C VAL A 8 9.31 -6.16 5.05
N ASN A 9 8.51 -5.76 6.03
CA ASN A 9 9.00 -5.59 7.41
C ASN A 9 10.35 -4.82 7.47
N SER A 10 10.34 -3.60 6.98
CA SER A 10 11.45 -2.67 6.74
C SER A 10 12.02 -2.74 5.32
N LEU A 11 11.82 -1.64 4.58
CA LEU A 11 12.35 -1.44 3.23
C LEU A 11 13.87 -1.63 3.21
N ARG A 12 14.59 -0.87 4.06
CA ARG A 12 16.06 -0.88 4.10
C ARG A 12 16.64 -2.26 4.36
N ALA A 13 16.00 -3.03 5.23
CA ALA A 13 16.46 -4.39 5.54
C ALA A 13 16.24 -5.38 4.39
N ARG A 14 15.40 -5.04 3.42
CA ARG A 14 15.00 -5.91 2.31
C ARG A 14 15.44 -5.40 0.94
N GLU A 15 16.19 -4.31 0.86
CA GLU A 15 16.67 -3.74 -0.40
C GLU A 15 17.29 -4.76 -1.35
N PRO A 16 18.24 -5.63 -0.94
CA PRO A 16 18.83 -6.60 -1.85
C PRO A 16 17.81 -7.62 -2.40
N LEU A 17 16.82 -8.00 -1.58
CA LEU A 17 15.77 -8.92 -1.99
C LEU A 17 14.75 -8.24 -2.91
N LEU A 18 14.42 -6.98 -2.63
CA LEU A 18 13.53 -6.17 -3.48
C LEU A 18 14.15 -5.92 -4.85
N GLU A 19 15.44 -5.56 -4.89
CA GLU A 19 16.19 -5.41 -6.13
C GLU A 19 16.14 -6.70 -6.96
N LYS A 20 16.49 -7.84 -6.35
CA LYS A 20 16.41 -9.14 -6.99
C LYS A 20 15.00 -9.42 -7.51
N LEU A 21 13.97 -9.21 -6.68
CA LEU A 21 12.57 -9.44 -7.05
C LEU A 21 12.16 -8.59 -8.25
N VAL A 22 12.47 -7.29 -8.23
CA VAL A 22 12.11 -6.39 -9.33
C VAL A 22 12.81 -6.79 -10.63
N LEU A 23 14.09 -7.13 -10.56
CA LEU A 23 14.88 -7.52 -11.74
C LEU A 23 14.47 -8.88 -12.33
N THR A 24 14.09 -9.85 -11.48
CA THR A 24 13.70 -11.20 -11.93
C THR A 24 12.25 -11.27 -12.35
N GLU A 25 11.34 -10.75 -11.53
CA GLU A 25 9.89 -10.88 -11.73
C GLU A 25 9.30 -9.79 -12.61
N LYS A 26 9.99 -8.64 -12.72
CA LYS A 26 9.60 -7.48 -13.54
C LYS A 26 8.12 -7.13 -13.37
N PRO A 27 7.67 -6.86 -12.12
CA PRO A 27 6.27 -6.58 -11.86
C PRO A 27 5.82 -5.33 -12.62
N ASP A 28 4.56 -5.34 -13.06
CA ASP A 28 3.93 -4.13 -13.59
C ASP A 28 3.50 -3.23 -12.43
N ILE A 29 3.06 -3.85 -11.33
CA ILE A 29 2.67 -3.16 -10.09
C ILE A 29 3.24 -3.91 -8.88
N LEU A 30 3.85 -3.18 -7.96
CA LEU A 30 4.40 -3.70 -6.71
C LEU A 30 3.80 -2.95 -5.52
N CYS A 31 3.08 -3.66 -4.67
CA CYS A 31 2.45 -3.14 -3.45
C CYS A 31 3.20 -3.61 -2.22
N LEU A 32 3.74 -2.69 -1.45
CA LEU A 32 4.50 -3.01 -0.24
C LEU A 32 3.80 -2.52 1.02
N GLN A 33 3.98 -3.27 2.11
CA GLN A 33 3.51 -2.92 3.45
C GLN A 33 4.68 -3.01 4.44
N GLU A 34 4.57 -2.27 5.54
CA GLU A 34 5.60 -2.15 6.58
C GLU A 34 6.94 -1.61 6.09
N LEU A 35 6.93 -0.49 5.38
CA LEU A 35 8.15 0.17 4.93
C LEU A 35 9.06 0.59 6.08
N LYS A 36 8.47 1.02 7.22
CA LYS A 36 9.18 1.44 8.46
C LYS A 36 10.22 2.53 8.23
N ILE A 37 9.96 3.43 7.31
CA ILE A 37 10.84 4.54 6.92
C ILE A 37 10.04 5.84 6.88
N LEU A 38 10.63 6.94 7.31
CA LEU A 38 10.01 8.27 7.27
C LEU A 38 10.30 8.99 5.95
N ASP A 39 11.44 8.73 5.35
CA ASP A 39 11.96 9.41 4.18
C ASP A 39 11.25 8.92 2.91
N LYS A 40 10.29 9.73 2.44
CA LYS A 40 9.50 9.45 1.24
C LYS A 40 10.35 9.52 -0.03
N ASP A 41 11.24 10.51 -0.11
CA ASP A 41 12.11 10.71 -1.28
C ASP A 41 13.06 9.51 -1.46
N TYR A 42 13.50 8.92 -0.35
CA TYR A 42 14.29 7.69 -0.39
C TYR A 42 13.50 6.53 -0.99
N VAL A 43 12.23 6.33 -0.60
CA VAL A 43 11.39 5.26 -1.16
C VAL A 43 11.22 5.46 -2.66
N GLU A 44 10.88 6.67 -3.08
CA GLU A 44 10.69 7.01 -4.49
C GLU A 44 11.98 6.83 -5.30
N SER A 45 13.12 7.34 -4.79
CA SER A 45 14.41 7.22 -5.47
C SER A 45 14.90 5.78 -5.59
N PHE A 46 14.60 4.92 -4.60
CA PHE A 46 14.94 3.50 -4.65
C PHE A 46 14.26 2.82 -5.84
N PHE A 47 12.96 3.04 -6.05
CA PHE A 47 12.22 2.39 -7.13
C PHE A 47 12.42 3.05 -8.50
N ASN A 48 12.74 4.34 -8.54
CA ASN A 48 13.08 5.05 -9.79
C ASN A 48 14.29 4.43 -10.50
N LYS A 49 15.23 3.80 -9.78
CA LYS A 49 16.36 3.05 -10.36
C LYS A 49 15.91 1.92 -11.28
N PHE A 50 14.68 1.44 -11.12
CA PHE A 50 14.09 0.34 -11.89
C PHE A 50 12.98 0.82 -12.84
N SER A 51 12.90 2.13 -13.11
CA SER A 51 11.84 2.76 -13.92
C SER A 51 10.44 2.46 -13.38
N LEU A 52 10.31 2.47 -12.05
CA LEU A 52 9.04 2.35 -11.35
C LEU A 52 8.68 3.68 -10.69
N LYS A 53 7.55 4.27 -11.11
CA LYS A 53 6.96 5.42 -10.44
C LYS A 53 6.29 4.96 -9.15
N THR A 54 6.60 5.59 -8.03
CA THR A 54 6.16 5.16 -6.70
C THR A 54 5.31 6.21 -6.01
N LEU A 55 4.21 5.78 -5.41
CA LEU A 55 3.41 6.51 -4.45
C LEU A 55 3.59 5.86 -3.09
N SER A 56 3.92 6.64 -2.07
CA SER A 56 4.15 6.10 -0.73
C SER A 56 3.52 6.95 0.37
N GLU A 57 3.02 6.28 1.39
CA GLU A 57 2.69 6.84 2.69
C GLU A 57 3.70 6.32 3.69
N THR A 58 4.44 7.20 4.34
CA THR A 58 5.61 6.85 5.15
C THR A 58 5.42 7.20 6.62
N GLN A 59 6.04 6.40 7.49
CA GLN A 59 6.02 6.62 8.93
C GLN A 59 7.29 6.04 9.56
N LYS A 60 7.86 6.78 10.51
CA LYS A 60 9.07 6.34 11.22
C LYS A 60 8.81 5.09 12.05
N SER A 61 9.68 4.10 11.94
CA SER A 61 9.73 2.87 12.76
C SER A 61 8.57 1.89 12.63
N TYR A 62 7.39 2.34 12.19
CA TYR A 62 6.18 1.51 12.07
C TYR A 62 5.45 1.81 10.76
N ASN A 63 4.58 0.88 10.35
CA ASN A 63 3.69 1.07 9.21
C ASN A 63 4.43 1.47 7.92
N GLY A 64 3.80 2.30 7.10
CA GLY A 64 4.28 2.70 5.78
C GLY A 64 3.86 1.73 4.70
N VAL A 65 3.30 2.27 3.62
CA VAL A 65 2.85 1.50 2.46
C VAL A 65 3.30 2.18 1.18
N SER A 66 3.53 1.41 0.11
CA SER A 66 3.81 1.96 -1.22
C SER A 66 3.16 1.16 -2.33
N ILE A 67 2.82 1.86 -3.41
CA ILE A 67 2.48 1.27 -4.69
C ILE A 67 3.48 1.82 -5.71
N SER A 68 4.23 0.93 -6.34
CA SER A 68 5.18 1.24 -7.40
C SER A 68 4.66 0.63 -8.71
N CYS A 69 4.59 1.41 -9.78
CA CYS A 69 4.09 0.98 -11.08
C CYS A 69 5.09 1.33 -12.17
N LYS A 70 5.11 0.56 -13.27
CA LYS A 70 5.83 0.95 -14.49
C LYS A 70 5.35 2.31 -14.98
N GLU A 71 6.26 3.07 -15.59
CA GLU A 71 6.00 4.45 -16.03
C GLU A 71 4.92 4.55 -17.11
N ASP A 72 4.73 3.50 -17.90
CA ASP A 72 3.72 3.40 -18.95
C ASP A 72 2.29 3.11 -18.43
N ILE A 73 2.15 2.82 -17.15
CA ILE A 73 0.84 2.60 -16.53
C ILE A 73 0.21 3.94 -16.16
N ASN A 74 -0.92 4.25 -16.80
CA ASN A 74 -1.72 5.42 -16.47
C ASN A 74 -2.48 5.21 -15.16
N LEU A 75 -1.97 5.79 -14.09
CA LEU A 75 -2.57 5.69 -12.76
C LEU A 75 -2.97 7.07 -12.22
N LYS A 76 -4.02 7.08 -11.42
CA LYS A 76 -4.47 8.23 -10.65
C LYS A 76 -4.51 7.87 -9.17
N GLU A 77 -3.90 8.68 -8.32
CA GLU A 77 -3.99 8.53 -6.87
C GLU A 77 -5.36 8.95 -6.35
N ILE A 78 -5.93 8.15 -5.44
CA ILE A 78 -7.11 8.52 -4.64
C ILE A 78 -6.68 8.55 -3.17
N PRO A 79 -6.52 9.74 -2.58
CA PRO A 79 -6.15 9.81 -1.17
C PRO A 79 -7.34 9.49 -0.26
N LEU A 80 -7.39 8.28 0.29
CA LEU A 80 -8.34 7.91 1.34
C LEU A 80 -7.86 8.48 2.69
N LYS A 81 -7.86 9.80 2.81
CA LYS A 81 -7.24 10.56 3.92
C LYS A 81 -7.70 10.11 5.30
N LYS A 82 -8.96 9.70 5.46
CA LYS A 82 -9.50 9.23 6.74
C LYS A 82 -8.83 7.97 7.28
N LEU A 83 -8.24 7.15 6.40
CA LEU A 83 -7.52 5.94 6.79
C LEU A 83 -6.10 6.22 7.28
N ASN A 84 -5.54 7.38 6.92
CA ASN A 84 -4.16 7.78 7.22
C ASN A 84 -4.05 8.91 8.26
N LEU A 85 -5.15 9.28 8.92
CA LEU A 85 -5.16 10.44 9.86
C LEU A 85 -4.13 10.32 10.98
N ILE A 86 -3.85 9.10 11.45
CA ILE A 86 -2.93 8.83 12.56
C ILE A 86 -1.72 8.05 12.10
N GLN A 87 -1.88 7.14 11.14
CA GLN A 87 -0.87 6.17 10.74
C GLN A 87 -0.88 5.94 9.24
N ALA A 88 0.32 5.81 8.64
CA ALA A 88 0.52 5.53 7.22
C ALA A 88 0.18 4.07 6.89
N ARG A 89 -1.10 3.76 6.68
CA ARG A 89 -1.63 2.40 6.52
C ARG A 89 -2.30 2.12 5.19
N ASN A 90 -2.48 3.15 4.36
CA ASN A 90 -3.17 2.99 3.09
C ASN A 90 -2.56 3.87 2.01
N ASN A 91 -2.46 3.33 0.81
CA ASN A 91 -2.44 4.11 -0.42
C ASN A 91 -3.30 3.42 -1.49
N THR A 92 -3.90 4.23 -2.35
CA THR A 92 -4.92 3.78 -3.30
C THR A 92 -4.72 4.45 -4.65
N ILE A 93 -4.82 3.66 -5.70
CA ILE A 93 -4.74 4.12 -7.08
C ILE A 93 -5.93 3.64 -7.90
N ILE A 94 -6.29 4.40 -8.94
CA ILE A 94 -7.18 3.96 -10.03
C ILE A 94 -6.34 3.70 -11.27
N LEU A 95 -6.63 2.62 -11.94
CA LEU A 95 -6.24 2.32 -13.31
C LEU A 95 -7.48 2.52 -14.18
N GLU A 96 -7.64 3.73 -14.73
CA GLU A 96 -8.86 4.15 -15.45
C GLU A 96 -9.14 3.26 -16.66
N ASP A 97 -8.10 2.88 -17.41
CA ASP A 97 -8.21 2.04 -18.60
C ASP A 97 -8.75 0.64 -18.31
N LEU A 98 -8.57 0.18 -17.07
CA LEU A 98 -9.02 -1.14 -16.60
C LEU A 98 -10.27 -1.07 -15.72
N LYS A 99 -10.76 0.12 -15.43
CA LYS A 99 -11.81 0.33 -14.41
C LYS A 99 -11.51 -0.37 -13.09
N LEU A 100 -10.23 -0.36 -12.66
CA LEU A 100 -9.74 -1.07 -11.50
C LEU A 100 -9.18 -0.10 -10.46
N VAL A 101 -9.65 -0.24 -9.22
CA VAL A 101 -9.07 0.42 -8.03
C VAL A 101 -8.21 -0.58 -7.29
N ILE A 102 -6.98 -0.22 -7.00
CA ILE A 102 -6.06 -1.00 -6.15
C ILE A 102 -5.92 -0.27 -4.82
N ILE A 103 -6.32 -0.93 -3.76
CA ILE A 103 -6.22 -0.45 -2.38
C ILE A 103 -5.16 -1.28 -1.66
N ASN A 104 -4.02 -0.67 -1.39
CA ASN A 104 -2.93 -1.30 -0.65
C ASN A 104 -2.98 -0.88 0.81
N CYS A 105 -3.24 -1.82 1.70
CA CYS A 105 -3.45 -1.57 3.12
C CYS A 105 -2.52 -2.38 4.01
N TYR A 106 -2.18 -1.79 5.16
CA TYR A 106 -1.64 -2.49 6.32
C TYR A 106 -2.62 -2.37 7.49
N PHE A 107 -3.44 -3.40 7.72
CA PHE A 107 -4.49 -3.36 8.74
C PHE A 107 -3.93 -3.19 10.14
N PRO A 108 -4.59 -2.40 10.99
CA PRO A 108 -4.21 -2.29 12.40
C PRO A 108 -4.22 -3.65 13.10
N ASN A 109 -3.24 -3.86 13.99
CA ASN A 109 -3.28 -5.00 14.90
C ASN A 109 -4.41 -4.76 15.93
N GLY A 110 -5.25 -5.76 16.14
CA GLY A 110 -6.38 -5.70 17.08
C GLY A 110 -6.20 -6.57 18.34
N ASN A 111 -5.00 -7.05 18.63
CA ASN A 111 -4.77 -7.86 19.81
C ASN A 111 -4.44 -7.02 21.05
N PRO A 112 -4.93 -7.41 22.24
CA PRO A 112 -5.91 -8.46 22.48
C PRO A 112 -7.34 -8.04 22.07
N ILE A 113 -8.24 -9.03 21.93
CA ILE A 113 -9.68 -8.80 21.72
C ILE A 113 -10.21 -7.96 22.90
N ASP A 114 -11.19 -7.07 22.61
CA ASP A 114 -11.80 -6.13 23.58
C ASP A 114 -10.86 -5.03 24.09
N SER A 115 -9.67 -4.89 23.50
CA SER A 115 -8.78 -3.76 23.78
C SER A 115 -9.17 -2.53 22.96
N GLU A 116 -8.66 -1.36 23.37
CA GLU A 116 -8.75 -0.13 22.58
C GLU A 116 -8.18 -0.34 21.15
N LYS A 117 -7.12 -1.14 21.03
CA LYS A 117 -6.53 -1.50 19.70
C LYS A 117 -7.52 -2.27 18.84
N PHE A 118 -8.30 -3.16 19.44
CA PHE A 118 -9.34 -3.90 18.72
C PHE A 118 -10.47 -2.97 18.26
N ILE A 119 -10.92 -2.08 19.10
CA ILE A 119 -11.94 -1.08 18.77
C ILE A 119 -11.43 -0.20 17.61
N ASN A 120 -10.22 0.32 17.71
CA ASN A 120 -9.60 1.13 16.67
C ASN A 120 -9.47 0.39 15.33
N LYS A 121 -9.14 -0.91 15.34
CA LYS A 121 -9.13 -1.76 14.15
C LYS A 121 -10.51 -1.84 13.51
N ILE A 122 -11.55 -2.09 14.30
CA ILE A 122 -12.93 -2.20 13.80
C ILE A 122 -13.39 -0.88 13.17
N GLU A 123 -13.13 0.26 13.83
CA GLU A 123 -13.50 1.57 13.30
C GLU A 123 -12.72 1.90 12.01
N TRP A 124 -11.44 1.56 11.95
CA TRP A 124 -10.63 1.71 10.74
C TRP A 124 -11.19 0.86 9.58
N MET A 125 -11.56 -0.40 9.85
CA MET A 125 -12.18 -1.29 8.86
C MET A 125 -13.55 -0.77 8.38
N LYS A 126 -14.40 -0.26 9.29
CA LYS A 126 -15.69 0.35 8.91
C LYS A 126 -15.47 1.54 7.98
N THR A 127 -14.45 2.37 8.26
CA THR A 127 -14.09 3.51 7.42
C THR A 127 -13.65 3.03 6.04
N LEU A 128 -12.76 2.04 5.96
CA LEU A 128 -12.31 1.44 4.70
C LEU A 128 -13.49 0.91 3.88
N PHE A 129 -14.38 0.12 4.47
CA PHE A 129 -15.53 -0.43 3.76
C PHE A 129 -16.51 0.65 3.26
N LYS A 130 -16.64 1.76 4.00
CA LYS A 130 -17.45 2.90 3.54
C LYS A 130 -16.85 3.55 2.29
N GLU A 131 -15.52 3.73 2.26
CA GLU A 131 -14.82 4.27 1.08
C GLU A 131 -14.91 3.28 -0.11
N ILE A 132 -14.71 1.98 0.11
CA ILE A 132 -14.88 0.94 -0.93
C ILE A 132 -16.29 0.98 -1.51
N LYS A 133 -17.32 1.10 -0.66
CA LYS A 133 -18.71 1.15 -1.11
C LYS A 133 -19.01 2.31 -2.03
N SER A 134 -18.31 3.44 -1.86
CA SER A 134 -18.47 4.60 -2.74
C SER A 134 -17.79 4.46 -4.10
N LEU A 135 -16.87 3.50 -4.25
CA LEU A 135 -16.09 3.28 -5.48
C LEU A 135 -16.59 2.10 -6.31
N LYS A 136 -17.23 1.12 -5.67
CA LYS A 136 -17.57 -0.19 -6.28
C LYS A 136 -18.60 -0.13 -7.42
N ASP A 137 -19.37 0.95 -7.52
CA ASP A 137 -20.39 1.08 -8.56
C ASP A 137 -19.75 1.48 -9.91
N ASP A 138 -18.57 2.10 -9.89
CA ASP A 138 -17.85 2.56 -11.07
C ASP A 138 -16.61 1.72 -11.40
N TYR A 139 -16.08 0.98 -10.42
CA TYR A 139 -14.79 0.28 -10.52
C TYR A 139 -14.82 -1.11 -9.89
N GLU A 140 -14.06 -2.02 -10.47
CA GLU A 140 -13.64 -3.24 -9.78
C GLU A 140 -12.64 -2.90 -8.67
N ILE A 141 -12.72 -3.58 -7.52
CA ILE A 141 -11.89 -3.29 -6.35
C ILE A 141 -10.94 -4.44 -6.06
N LEU A 142 -9.65 -4.17 -6.07
CA LEU A 142 -8.63 -5.08 -5.58
C LEU A 142 -8.08 -4.57 -4.25
N LEU A 143 -8.48 -5.21 -3.16
CA LEU A 143 -7.99 -4.91 -1.82
C LEU A 143 -6.83 -5.84 -1.46
N LEU A 144 -5.66 -5.27 -1.23
CA LEU A 144 -4.45 -5.96 -0.82
C LEU A 144 -4.13 -5.59 0.62
N SER A 145 -3.99 -6.60 1.46
CA SER A 145 -3.55 -6.41 2.84
C SER A 145 -2.84 -7.64 3.37
N LEU A 146 -1.80 -7.43 4.15
CA LEU A 146 -1.20 -8.47 4.96
C LEU A 146 -1.45 -8.13 6.42
N ILE A 147 -2.15 -9.04 7.11
CA ILE A 147 -2.37 -8.98 8.54
C ILE A 147 -1.43 -9.99 9.17
N HIS A 148 -0.61 -9.57 10.13
CA HIS A 148 0.06 -10.53 11.00
C HIS A 148 -0.97 -11.21 11.87
N ILE A 149 -1.13 -12.48 11.67
CA ILE A 149 -1.91 -13.34 12.55
C ILE A 149 -1.01 -13.81 13.68
#